data_f35db16d14861a5a10fca35e88d248a7
#
_entry.id   f35db16d14861a5a10fca35e88d248a7
#
_cell.length_a   1.000
_cell.length_b   1.000
_cell.length_c   1.000
_cell.angle_alpha   90.00
_cell.angle_beta   90.00
_cell.angle_gamma   90.00
#
_symmetry.space_group_name_H-M   'P 1'
#
loop_
_entity.id
_entity.type
_entity.pdbx_description
1 polymer ?
#
loop_
_entity_poly.entity_id
_entity_poly.type
_entity_poly.pdbx_seq_one_letter_code
_entity_poly.pdbx_strand_id
1 'polypeptide(L)'
;MKLNLIGGVLFAAALAMPATAQISVYIGHPPPRVRYERRGPVPGPGYAWVNGYWSPQGGRYEWVPGRWDHPPYQGARWVRPGYRHHQQGWQLREGHWDRDEHGRRR
;
A
#
# COMPACT_ATOMS: atom_id res chain seq x y z
N MET A 1 -7.07 42.32 -26.46
CA MET A 1 -7.44 41.63 -26.47
C MET A 1 -6.85 40.56 -26.46
N LYS A 2 -6.33 40.19 -26.61
CA LYS A 2 -5.79 39.21 -26.76
C LYS A 2 -5.38 38.51 -25.72
N LEU A 3 -5.24 38.68 -24.94
CA LEU A 3 -4.88 38.10 -23.93
C LEU A 3 -5.37 36.90 -23.58
N ASN A 4 -6.30 36.65 -23.80
CA ASN A 4 -6.87 35.57 -23.38
C ASN A 4 -6.22 34.38 -23.80
N LEU A 5 -5.73 34.30 -24.84
CA LEU A 5 -5.15 33.18 -25.26
C LEU A 5 -4.22 32.63 -24.41
N ILE A 6 -3.47 33.24 -23.87
CA ILE A 6 -2.52 32.78 -23.05
C ILE A 6 -2.96 31.92 -22.00
N GLY A 7 -3.91 32.23 -21.37
CA GLY A 7 -4.30 31.42 -20.27
C GLY A 7 -4.49 30.01 -20.63
N GLY A 8 -5.04 29.80 -21.74
CA GLY A 8 -5.33 28.46 -22.07
C GLY A 8 -4.14 27.58 -22.14
N VAL A 9 -3.15 28.11 -22.63
CA VAL A 9 -2.00 27.32 -22.77
C VAL A 9 -1.48 26.83 -21.48
N LEU A 10 -1.49 27.61 -20.52
CA LEU A 10 -0.98 27.19 -19.28
C LEU A 10 -1.64 25.99 -18.76
N PHE A 11 -2.85 25.84 -18.95
CA PHE A 11 -3.48 24.72 -18.46
C PHE A 11 -2.88 23.45 -18.90
N ALA A 12 -2.61 23.32 -20.06
CA ALA A 12 -2.11 22.09 -20.58
C ALA A 12 -0.95 21.63 -19.77
N ALA A 13 -0.12 22.50 -19.52
CA ALA A 13 1.05 22.13 -18.80
C ALA A 13 0.71 21.55 -17.46
N ALA A 14 -0.16 22.18 -16.82
CA ALA A 14 -0.46 21.73 -15.51
C ALA A 14 -0.91 20.34 -15.49
N LEU A 15 -1.65 19.95 -16.46
CA LEU A 15 -2.12 18.64 -16.41
C LEU A 15 -1.09 17.63 -16.50
N ALA A 16 -0.13 17.93 -17.17
CA ALA A 16 0.81 16.94 -17.37
C ALA A 16 1.51 16.40 -16.25
N MET A 17 1.65 16.98 -15.27
CA MET A 17 2.45 16.42 -14.40
C MET A 17 2.24 15.66 -13.37
N PRO A 18 1.79 15.71 -12.69
CA PRO A 18 1.66 15.03 -11.60
C PRO A 18 1.67 13.69 -11.37
N ALA A 19 1.22 13.02 -12.08
CA ALA A 19 1.07 11.67 -11.83
C ALA A 19 2.13 10.95 -11.15
N THR A 20 3.29 11.30 -11.32
CA THR A 20 4.28 10.49 -10.76
C THR A 20 4.79 10.89 -9.44
N ALA A 21 4.26 11.87 -8.91
CA ALA A 21 4.78 12.33 -7.63
C ALA A 21 4.55 11.29 -6.58
N GLN A 22 5.59 10.83 -5.97
CA GLN A 22 5.47 9.91 -4.89
C GLN A 22 6.05 10.51 -3.66
N ILE A 23 5.36 10.42 -2.57
CA ILE A 23 5.81 10.96 -1.32
C ILE A 23 6.22 9.86 -0.40
N SER A 24 7.45 9.86 0.03
CA SER A 24 7.92 8.87 0.97
C SER A 24 7.59 9.33 2.37
N VAL A 25 7.02 8.47 3.16
CA VAL A 25 6.62 8.79 4.51
C VAL A 25 7.51 8.02 5.47
N TYR A 26 8.17 8.73 6.37
CA TYR A 26 9.01 8.08 7.35
C TYR A 26 8.55 8.44 8.75
N ILE A 27 8.60 7.49 9.65
CA ILE A 27 8.24 7.74 11.03
C ILE A 27 9.48 7.52 11.89
N GLY A 28 9.75 8.42 12.80
CA GLY A 28 10.99 8.44 13.52
C GLY A 28 11.16 7.38 14.57
N HIS A 29 10.14 6.64 14.90
CA HIS A 29 10.28 5.58 15.89
C HIS A 29 9.72 4.29 15.31
N PRO A 30 10.12 3.14 15.82
CA PRO A 30 9.72 1.88 15.23
C PRO A 30 8.24 1.59 15.39
N PRO A 31 7.68 0.78 14.50
CA PRO A 31 6.28 0.43 14.62
C PRO A 31 6.06 -0.48 15.82
N PRO A 32 4.85 -0.46 16.38
CA PRO A 32 4.53 -1.37 17.47
C PRO A 32 4.50 -2.80 16.97
N ARG A 33 4.41 -3.73 17.89
CA ARG A 33 4.30 -5.12 17.50
C ARG A 33 3.00 -5.36 16.78
N VAL A 34 3.06 -6.22 15.78
CA VAL A 34 1.88 -6.58 15.02
C VAL A 34 0.87 -7.23 15.96
N ARG A 35 -0.38 -6.82 15.83
CA ARG A 35 -1.42 -7.37 16.69
C ARG A 35 -1.85 -8.73 16.21
N TYR A 36 -2.18 -9.60 17.15
CA TYR A 36 -2.77 -10.87 16.80
C TYR A 36 -4.26 -10.66 16.65
N GLU A 37 -4.83 -11.14 15.54
CA GLU A 37 -6.25 -10.99 15.32
C GLU A 37 -6.87 -12.31 15.00
N ARG A 38 -8.10 -12.51 15.46
CA ARG A 38 -8.84 -13.67 15.07
C ARG A 38 -9.35 -13.45 13.70
N ARG A 39 -9.20 -14.44 12.83
CA ARG A 39 -9.62 -14.26 11.47
C ARG A 39 -11.12 -14.37 11.28
N GLY A 40 -11.78 -15.04 12.17
CA GLY A 40 -13.18 -15.30 12.00
C GLY A 40 -13.41 -16.31 10.90
N PRO A 41 -14.65 -16.64 10.62
CA PRO A 41 -14.95 -17.66 9.62
C PRO A 41 -14.73 -17.14 8.21
N VAL A 42 -14.30 -18.03 7.34
CA VAL A 42 -14.10 -17.69 5.95
C VAL A 42 -15.46 -17.42 5.32
N PRO A 43 -15.64 -16.29 4.63
CA PRO A 43 -16.94 -15.98 4.04
C PRO A 43 -17.37 -16.95 2.94
N GLY A 44 -16.42 -17.58 2.30
CA GLY A 44 -16.76 -18.51 1.22
C GLY A 44 -15.51 -19.03 0.58
N PRO A 45 -15.64 -19.81 -0.47
CA PRO A 45 -14.49 -20.36 -1.13
C PRO A 45 -13.69 -19.29 -1.86
N GLY A 46 -12.43 -19.50 -1.98
CA GLY A 46 -11.59 -18.58 -2.73
C GLY A 46 -11.14 -17.34 -2.00
N TYR A 47 -11.52 -17.19 -0.74
CA TYR A 47 -11.07 -16.05 0.02
C TYR A 47 -9.69 -16.32 0.64
N ALA A 48 -8.89 -15.29 0.76
CA ALA A 48 -7.61 -15.39 1.43
C ALA A 48 -7.52 -14.32 2.50
N TRP A 49 -6.73 -14.58 3.51
CA TRP A 49 -6.62 -13.63 4.62
C TRP A 49 -5.56 -12.58 4.28
N VAL A 50 -5.93 -11.32 4.42
CA VAL A 50 -5.04 -10.20 4.25
C VAL A 50 -4.75 -9.68 5.65
N ASN A 51 -3.49 -9.73 6.06
CA ASN A 51 -3.13 -9.39 7.42
C ASN A 51 -3.33 -7.93 7.75
N GLY A 52 -3.71 -7.67 8.98
CA GLY A 52 -3.73 -6.31 9.47
C GLY A 52 -2.31 -5.78 9.61
N TYR A 53 -2.17 -4.50 9.73
CA TYR A 53 -0.86 -3.89 9.81
C TYR A 53 -0.94 -2.49 10.42
N TRP A 54 0.20 -1.96 10.80
CA TRP A 54 0.26 -0.60 11.30
C TRP A 54 0.47 0.34 10.12
N SER A 55 -0.41 1.31 9.98
CA SER A 55 -0.37 2.27 8.88
C SER A 55 0.21 3.58 9.38
N PRO A 56 1.10 4.22 8.63
CA PRO A 56 1.65 5.49 9.06
C PRO A 56 0.65 6.62 8.81
N GLN A 57 0.29 7.32 9.87
CA GLN A 57 -0.68 8.40 9.78
C GLN A 57 -0.17 9.58 10.59
N GLY A 58 0.24 10.63 9.89
CA GLY A 58 0.66 11.85 10.59
C GLY A 58 1.72 11.66 11.63
N GLY A 59 2.72 10.89 11.33
CA GLY A 59 3.80 10.66 12.27
C GLY A 59 3.51 9.61 13.30
N ARG A 60 2.38 8.99 13.25
CA ARG A 60 2.00 7.97 14.19
C ARG A 60 1.57 6.74 13.47
N TYR A 61 1.31 5.68 14.19
CA TYR A 61 0.87 4.42 13.61
C TYR A 61 -0.57 4.16 14.00
N GLU A 62 -1.37 3.73 13.03
CA GLU A 62 -2.74 3.34 13.28
C GLU A 62 -2.95 1.94 12.79
N TRP A 63 -3.66 1.13 13.55
CA TRP A 63 -3.86 -0.26 13.17
C TRP A 63 -4.95 -0.40 12.11
N VAL A 64 -4.64 -1.07 11.03
CA VAL A 64 -5.60 -1.40 10.00
C VAL A 64 -5.93 -2.88 10.17
N PRO A 65 -7.17 -3.24 10.45
CA PRO A 65 -7.49 -4.64 10.70
C PRO A 65 -7.35 -5.51 9.48
N GLY A 66 -7.06 -6.77 9.71
CA GLY A 66 -7.03 -7.73 8.62
C GLY A 66 -8.42 -8.03 8.11
N ARG A 67 -8.50 -8.68 6.98
CA ARG A 67 -9.78 -9.01 6.38
C ARG A 67 -9.65 -10.16 5.41
N TRP A 68 -10.79 -10.75 5.07
CA TRP A 68 -10.83 -11.74 4.01
C TRP A 68 -11.01 -11.02 2.69
N ASP A 69 -10.29 -11.46 1.67
CA ASP A 69 -10.37 -10.81 0.38
C ASP A 69 -10.17 -11.83 -0.72
N HIS A 70 -10.59 -11.52 -1.92
CA HIS A 70 -10.40 -12.38 -3.06
C HIS A 70 -9.06 -12.05 -3.72
N PRO A 71 -8.21 -13.05 -3.92
CA PRO A 71 -6.98 -12.81 -4.68
C PRO A 71 -7.32 -12.32 -6.10
N PRO A 72 -6.49 -11.49 -6.66
CA PRO A 72 -6.78 -10.94 -8.00
C PRO A 72 -6.60 -11.95 -9.11
N TYR A 73 -5.91 -13.06 -8.87
CA TYR A 73 -5.79 -14.10 -9.88
C TYR A 73 -5.48 -15.41 -9.18
N GLN A 74 -5.65 -16.50 -9.89
CA GLN A 74 -5.46 -17.79 -9.31
C GLN A 74 -4.01 -18.01 -8.98
N GLY A 75 -3.72 -18.52 -7.82
CA GLY A 75 -2.35 -18.73 -7.40
C GLY A 75 -1.70 -17.53 -6.77
N ALA A 76 -2.43 -16.46 -6.60
CA ALA A 76 -1.87 -15.28 -5.95
C ALA A 76 -1.72 -15.54 -4.46
N ARG A 77 -0.65 -15.03 -3.88
CA ARG A 77 -0.37 -15.19 -2.49
C ARG A 77 -0.16 -13.83 -1.87
N TRP A 78 -0.71 -13.61 -0.71
CA TRP A 78 -0.59 -12.32 -0.06
C TRP A 78 0.76 -12.17 0.62
N VAL A 79 1.46 -11.09 0.32
CA VAL A 79 2.71 -10.75 0.98
C VAL A 79 2.38 -9.62 1.94
N ARG A 80 2.57 -9.87 3.24
CA ARG A 80 2.15 -8.91 4.24
C ARG A 80 3.01 -7.66 4.23
N PRO A 81 2.46 -6.55 4.65
CA PRO A 81 3.24 -5.32 4.75
C PRO A 81 4.31 -5.43 5.82
N GLY A 82 5.33 -4.64 5.71
CA GLY A 82 6.38 -4.60 6.71
C GLY A 82 7.01 -3.24 6.74
N TYR A 83 7.95 -3.04 7.65
CA TYR A 83 8.62 -1.77 7.74
C TYR A 83 10.12 -1.95 7.55
N ARG A 84 10.74 -0.97 6.94
CA ARG A 84 12.17 -0.94 6.77
C ARG A 84 12.73 0.25 7.49
N HIS A 85 13.88 0.10 8.10
CA HIS A 85 14.52 1.19 8.79
C HIS A 85 15.51 1.86 7.86
N HIS A 86 15.35 3.16 7.67
CA HIS A 86 16.25 3.96 6.85
C HIS A 86 16.83 5.06 7.70
N GLN A 87 17.75 5.81 7.16
CA GLN A 87 18.30 6.91 7.90
C GLN A 87 17.23 7.92 8.29
N GLN A 88 16.25 8.12 7.47
CA GLN A 88 15.21 9.08 7.75
C GLN A 88 14.18 8.55 8.72
N GLY A 89 14.16 7.28 8.99
CA GLY A 89 13.15 6.71 9.86
C GLY A 89 12.63 5.40 9.32
N TRP A 90 11.44 5.02 9.78
CA TRP A 90 10.84 3.75 9.40
C TRP A 90 9.83 3.98 8.29
N GLN A 91 9.93 3.18 7.25
CA GLN A 91 9.09 3.34 6.08
C GLN A 91 8.31 2.08 5.82
N LEU A 92 7.01 2.22 5.58
CA LEU A 92 6.15 1.08 5.28
C LEU A 92 6.45 0.53 3.92
N ARG A 93 6.55 -0.79 3.84
CA ARG A 93 6.59 -1.48 2.58
C ARG A 93 5.24 -2.13 2.46
N GLU A 94 4.45 -1.72 1.50
CA GLU A 94 3.06 -2.13 1.41
C GLU A 94 2.91 -3.59 1.06
N GLY A 95 1.84 -4.18 1.54
CA GLY A 95 1.53 -5.55 1.18
C GLY A 95 1.06 -5.63 -0.26
N HIS A 96 1.15 -6.78 -0.82
CA HIS A 96 0.74 -6.96 -2.21
C HIS A 96 0.50 -8.42 -2.51
N TRP A 97 -0.11 -8.67 -3.66
CA TRP A 97 -0.34 -10.03 -4.12
C TRP A 97 0.81 -10.42 -5.04
N ASP A 98 1.31 -11.63 -4.86
CA ASP A 98 2.42 -12.10 -5.64
C ASP A 98 2.15 -13.49 -6.14
N ARG A 99 2.87 -13.92 -7.16
CA ARG A 99 2.71 -15.25 -7.66
C ARG A 99 3.47 -16.20 -6.80
N ASP A 100 2.96 -17.41 -6.69
CA ASP A 100 3.64 -18.41 -5.93
C ASP A 100 4.76 -18.98 -6.79
N GLU A 101 5.90 -18.38 -6.71
CA GLU A 101 7.01 -18.81 -7.51
C GLU A 101 7.53 -20.15 -7.15
N HIS A 102 7.34 -20.55 -5.92
CA HIS A 102 7.86 -21.82 -5.52
C HIS A 102 7.22 -22.96 -6.25
N GLY A 103 5.96 -22.89 -6.49
CA GLY A 103 5.31 -23.94 -7.20
C GLY A 103 5.81 -24.07 -8.59
N ARG A 104 6.21 -22.99 -9.16
CA ARG A 104 6.64 -23.05 -10.50
C ARG A 104 8.00 -23.61 -10.67
N ARG A 105 8.82 -23.52 -9.68
CA ARG A 105 10.11 -24.00 -9.81
C ARG A 105 10.18 -25.43 -9.71
N ARG A 106 9.21 -26.09 -9.32
CA ARG A 106 9.31 -27.48 -9.19
C ARG A 106 8.82 -28.12 -10.35
#